data_c1f9b08f98f4adb63dbd3bd1c408aa29
#
_entry.id   c1f9b08f98f4adb63dbd3bd1c408aa29
#
_cell.length_a   1.000
_cell.length_b   1.000
_cell.length_c   1.000
_cell.angle_alpha   90.00
_cell.angle_beta   90.00
_cell.angle_gamma   90.00
#
_symmetry.space_group_name_H-M   'P 1'
#
loop_
_entity.id
_entity.type
_entity.pdbx_description
1 polymer ?
#
loop_
_entity_poly.entity_id
_entity_poly.type
_entity_poly.pdbx_seq_one_letter_code
_entity_poly.pdbx_strand_id
1 'polypeptide(L)'
;MVTVLNRHNASSVVVIGHSLGAAIALLDAVYLRLHLPASTGVSMVGFGLPRVGNAAFANYVDATLSGNVTHINNKKDPIPILPGKFFGYAHPAGEIHIQDSGAWDRCPGQDNPSKLCIVGDVPTVFEGDLWDHDGPYYGDILMGCTTVM
;
A
#
# COMPACT_ATOMS: atom_id res chain seq x y z
N MET A 1 20.60 4.88 8.14
CA MET A 1 19.86 5.73 7.17
C MET A 1 20.46 7.14 7.06
N VAL A 2 20.62 7.93 8.12
CA VAL A 2 21.18 9.32 8.08
C VAL A 2 22.52 9.39 7.34
N THR A 3 23.47 8.48 7.62
CA THR A 3 24.77 8.41 6.94
C THR A 3 24.64 8.24 5.43
N VAL A 4 23.67 7.43 4.98
CA VAL A 4 23.41 7.18 3.54
C VAL A 4 22.84 8.44 2.90
N LEU A 5 21.84 9.07 3.53
CA LEU A 5 21.26 10.32 3.05
C LEU A 5 22.32 11.40 2.86
N ASN A 6 23.18 11.60 3.87
CA ASN A 6 24.26 12.58 3.80
C ASN A 6 25.27 12.26 2.70
N ARG A 7 25.64 10.96 2.54
CA ARG A 7 26.59 10.53 1.49
C ARG A 7 26.08 10.84 0.08
N HIS A 8 24.76 10.71 -0.13
CA HIS A 8 24.14 10.91 -1.43
C HIS A 8 23.46 12.27 -1.59
N ASN A 9 23.60 13.16 -0.59
CA ASN A 9 22.92 14.46 -0.56
C ASN A 9 21.40 14.34 -0.82
N ALA A 10 20.81 13.27 -0.27
CA ALA A 10 19.38 12.97 -0.43
C ALA A 10 18.57 13.60 0.69
N SER A 11 17.45 14.21 0.34
CA SER A 11 16.52 14.88 1.28
C SER A 11 15.24 14.08 1.51
N SER A 12 15.08 12.93 0.86
CA SER A 12 13.87 12.10 0.99
C SER A 12 14.17 10.61 0.88
N VAL A 13 13.25 9.81 1.42
CA VAL A 13 13.23 8.34 1.34
C VAL A 13 11.86 7.91 0.84
N VAL A 14 11.84 7.02 -0.14
CA VAL A 14 10.63 6.29 -0.56
C VAL A 14 10.80 4.83 -0.14
N VAL A 15 9.87 4.30 0.64
CA VAL A 15 9.84 2.89 1.02
C VAL A 15 8.83 2.18 0.15
N ILE A 16 9.26 1.12 -0.54
CA ILE A 16 8.42 0.41 -1.51
C ILE A 16 8.34 -1.06 -1.13
N GLY A 17 7.15 -1.64 -1.26
CA GLY A 17 6.95 -3.07 -1.01
C GLY A 17 5.74 -3.65 -1.72
N HIS A 18 5.70 -4.98 -1.80
CA HIS A 18 4.58 -5.75 -2.34
C HIS A 18 4.10 -6.74 -1.28
N SER A 19 2.78 -6.96 -1.20
CA SER A 19 2.18 -7.96 -0.31
C SER A 19 2.59 -7.75 1.17
N LEU A 20 3.06 -8.78 1.85
CA LEU A 20 3.64 -8.67 3.19
C LEU A 20 4.82 -7.67 3.24
N GLY A 21 5.61 -7.57 2.17
CA GLY A 21 6.66 -6.56 2.05
C GLY A 21 6.12 -5.13 2.03
N ALA A 22 4.90 -4.90 1.50
CA ALA A 22 4.23 -3.61 1.59
C ALA A 22 3.80 -3.29 3.03
N ALA A 23 3.35 -4.29 3.80
CA ALA A 23 3.05 -4.13 5.22
C ALA A 23 4.31 -3.74 6.01
N ILE A 24 5.44 -4.39 5.74
CA ILE A 24 6.74 -4.05 6.34
C ILE A 24 7.15 -2.63 5.92
N ALA A 25 7.01 -2.28 4.64
CA ALA A 25 7.33 -0.95 4.12
C ALA A 25 6.52 0.16 4.79
N LEU A 26 5.24 -0.09 5.13
CA LEU A 26 4.41 0.85 5.87
C LEU A 26 4.95 1.08 7.30
N LEU A 27 5.32 0.00 8.00
CA LEU A 27 5.92 0.09 9.33
C LEU A 27 7.27 0.82 9.29
N ASP A 28 8.11 0.51 8.28
CA ASP A 28 9.39 1.17 8.08
C ASP A 28 9.22 2.66 7.77
N ALA A 29 8.23 3.05 6.96
CA ALA A 29 7.95 4.46 6.68
C ALA A 29 7.54 5.22 7.94
N VAL A 30 6.68 4.64 8.78
CA VAL A 30 6.33 5.22 10.08
C VAL A 30 7.55 5.33 10.97
N TYR A 31 8.35 4.26 11.08
CA TYR A 31 9.58 4.25 11.87
C TYR A 31 10.56 5.33 11.40
N LEU A 32 10.81 5.44 10.10
CA LEU A 32 11.71 6.44 9.52
C LEU A 32 11.21 7.86 9.78
N ARG A 33 9.89 8.10 9.67
CA ARG A 33 9.31 9.41 9.96
C ARG A 33 9.55 9.85 11.41
N LEU A 34 9.54 8.91 12.35
CA LEU A 34 9.79 9.17 13.77
C LEU A 34 11.27 9.40 14.12
N HIS A 35 12.20 8.84 13.31
CA HIS A 35 13.62 8.79 13.64
C HIS A 35 14.52 9.63 12.71
N LEU A 36 13.99 10.10 11.59
CA LEU A 36 14.72 11.01 10.70
C LEU A 36 14.42 12.47 11.05
N PRO A 37 15.33 13.41 10.71
CA PRO A 37 15.06 14.83 10.84
C PRO A 37 13.73 15.23 10.19
N ALA A 38 13.03 16.18 10.76
CA ALA A 38 11.75 16.66 10.24
C ALA A 38 11.83 17.20 8.80
N SER A 39 13.02 17.66 8.39
CA SER A 39 13.32 18.11 7.04
C SER A 39 13.46 16.97 6.02
N THR A 40 13.55 15.71 6.46
CA THR A 40 13.63 14.55 5.55
C THR A 40 12.23 14.13 5.14
N GLY A 41 11.95 14.15 3.84
CA GLY A 41 10.71 13.59 3.29
C GLY A 41 10.69 12.07 3.47
N VAL A 42 9.57 11.52 3.92
CA VAL A 42 9.34 10.06 3.96
C VAL A 42 8.02 9.75 3.29
N SER A 43 8.05 8.87 2.32
CA SER A 43 6.85 8.37 1.63
C SER A 43 6.89 6.86 1.48
N MET A 44 5.72 6.26 1.26
CA MET A 44 5.55 4.82 1.10
C MET A 44 4.71 4.54 -0.15
N VAL A 45 5.14 3.55 -0.93
CA VAL A 45 4.34 2.98 -2.02
C VAL A 45 4.23 1.48 -1.80
N GLY A 46 3.00 1.00 -1.61
CA GLY A 46 2.71 -0.43 -1.43
C GLY A 46 1.88 -0.97 -2.59
N PHE A 47 2.20 -2.16 -3.04
CA PHE A 47 1.43 -2.91 -4.03
C PHE A 47 0.76 -4.09 -3.34
N GLY A 48 -0.56 -4.26 -3.53
CA GLY A 48 -1.30 -5.33 -2.86
C GLY A 48 -1.14 -5.32 -1.33
N LEU A 49 -1.17 -4.13 -0.72
CA LEU A 49 -0.94 -3.94 0.72
C LEU A 49 -2.07 -4.59 1.53
N PRO A 50 -1.81 -5.59 2.41
CA PRO A 50 -2.80 -6.04 3.38
C PRO A 50 -3.01 -5.00 4.49
N ARG A 51 -4.11 -5.10 5.24
CA ARG A 51 -4.30 -4.27 6.43
C ARG A 51 -3.26 -4.61 7.49
N VAL A 52 -2.62 -3.59 8.07
CA VAL A 52 -1.46 -3.77 8.99
C VAL A 52 -1.89 -3.63 10.45
N GLY A 53 -2.85 -2.77 10.75
CA GLY A 53 -3.28 -2.51 12.10
C GLY A 53 -4.76 -2.15 12.20
N ASN A 54 -5.17 -1.74 13.40
CA ASN A 54 -6.53 -1.31 13.67
C ASN A 54 -6.79 0.15 13.21
N ALA A 55 -8.02 0.62 13.38
CA ALA A 55 -8.40 1.99 13.01
C ALA A 55 -7.53 3.06 13.70
N ALA A 56 -7.11 2.84 14.96
CA ALA A 56 -6.23 3.76 15.66
C ALA A 56 -4.85 3.84 14.98
N PHE A 57 -4.32 2.70 14.54
CA PHE A 57 -3.07 2.66 13.79
C PHE A 57 -3.22 3.32 12.40
N ALA A 58 -4.30 3.04 11.67
CA ALA A 58 -4.57 3.68 10.38
C ALA A 58 -4.66 5.21 10.51
N ASN A 59 -5.37 5.73 11.51
CA ASN A 59 -5.43 7.16 11.83
C ASN A 59 -4.05 7.74 12.17
N TYR A 60 -3.25 6.99 12.90
CA TYR A 60 -1.88 7.41 13.25
C TYR A 60 -0.98 7.49 12.01
N VAL A 61 -1.08 6.54 11.09
CA VAL A 61 -0.38 6.56 9.80
C VAL A 61 -0.77 7.80 8.99
N ASP A 62 -2.07 8.05 8.85
CA ASP A 62 -2.59 9.19 8.09
C ASP A 62 -2.10 10.53 8.66
N ALA A 63 -2.07 10.66 10.00
CA ALA A 63 -1.57 11.86 10.67
C ALA A 63 -0.04 12.00 10.55
N THR A 64 0.71 10.89 10.68
CA THR A 64 2.17 10.89 10.73
C THR A 64 2.82 11.05 9.37
N LEU A 65 2.26 10.40 8.34
CA LEU A 65 2.78 10.45 6.97
C LEU A 65 2.05 11.47 6.08
N SER A 66 0.95 12.07 6.56
CA SER A 66 0.28 13.24 5.97
C SER A 66 0.10 13.16 4.45
N GLY A 67 -0.52 12.07 3.95
CA GLY A 67 -0.80 11.87 2.53
C GLY A 67 0.39 11.34 1.70
N ASN A 68 1.50 11.00 2.34
CA ASN A 68 2.66 10.37 1.69
C ASN A 68 2.60 8.83 1.71
N VAL A 69 1.41 8.26 1.86
CA VAL A 69 1.14 6.84 1.69
C VAL A 69 0.35 6.66 0.40
N THR A 70 0.82 5.75 -0.45
CA THR A 70 0.08 5.28 -1.62
C THR A 70 0.07 3.77 -1.57
N HIS A 71 -1.10 3.15 -1.65
CA HIS A 71 -1.20 1.71 -1.82
C HIS A 71 -2.03 1.40 -3.08
N ILE A 72 -1.41 0.63 -3.97
CA ILE A 72 -1.94 0.32 -5.29
C ILE A 72 -2.46 -1.11 -5.25
N ASN A 73 -3.75 -1.26 -5.50
CA ASN A 73 -4.44 -2.54 -5.55
C ASN A 73 -4.78 -2.87 -7.00
N ASN A 74 -4.62 -4.11 -7.39
CA ASN A 74 -4.79 -4.54 -8.77
C ASN A 74 -6.04 -5.39 -8.91
N LYS A 75 -6.98 -4.96 -9.72
CA LYS A 75 -8.18 -5.70 -10.13
C LYS A 75 -8.87 -6.39 -8.95
N LYS A 76 -9.03 -7.73 -9.02
CA LYS A 76 -9.70 -8.56 -8.01
C LYS A 76 -8.75 -9.13 -6.94
N ASP A 77 -7.60 -8.51 -6.70
CA ASP A 77 -6.66 -8.94 -5.65
C ASP A 77 -7.35 -9.05 -4.27
N PRO A 78 -7.46 -10.24 -3.64
CA PRO A 78 -8.09 -10.39 -2.34
C PRO A 78 -7.17 -10.05 -1.16
N ILE A 79 -5.86 -9.88 -1.37
CA ILE A 79 -4.91 -9.64 -0.27
C ILE A 79 -5.18 -8.31 0.44
N PRO A 80 -5.50 -7.19 -0.25
CA PRO A 80 -5.77 -5.92 0.43
C PRO A 80 -6.98 -5.94 1.36
N ILE A 81 -7.94 -6.85 1.18
CA ILE A 81 -9.07 -6.95 2.09
C ILE A 81 -8.79 -7.79 3.34
N LEU A 82 -7.58 -8.37 3.45
CA LEU A 82 -7.11 -9.15 4.58
C LEU A 82 -6.15 -8.35 5.48
N PRO A 83 -6.11 -8.62 6.82
CA PRO A 83 -7.17 -9.29 7.58
C PRO A 83 -8.51 -8.54 7.51
N GLY A 84 -9.61 -9.29 7.68
CA GLY A 84 -10.96 -8.74 7.57
C GLY A 84 -11.24 -7.63 8.59
N LYS A 85 -12.06 -6.64 8.20
CA LYS A 85 -12.48 -5.53 9.08
C LYS A 85 -13.16 -6.00 10.37
N PHE A 86 -13.81 -7.16 10.34
CA PHE A 86 -14.46 -7.74 11.52
C PHE A 86 -13.48 -8.16 12.63
N PHE A 87 -12.18 -8.29 12.32
CA PHE A 87 -11.11 -8.44 13.30
C PHE A 87 -10.59 -7.09 13.83
N GLY A 88 -11.19 -5.97 13.44
CA GLY A 88 -10.81 -4.63 13.87
C GLY A 88 -9.70 -3.98 13.03
N TYR A 89 -9.27 -4.62 11.95
CA TYR A 89 -8.26 -4.05 11.05
C TYR A 89 -8.84 -2.97 10.13
N ALA A 90 -8.00 -1.98 9.79
CA ALA A 90 -8.34 -0.90 8.86
C ALA A 90 -7.14 -0.49 8.02
N HIS A 91 -7.40 -0.07 6.78
CA HIS A 91 -6.39 0.58 5.92
C HIS A 91 -6.22 2.05 6.28
N PRO A 92 -5.00 2.61 6.17
CA PRO A 92 -4.82 4.04 6.06
C PRO A 92 -5.38 4.55 4.72
N ALA A 93 -5.55 5.86 4.59
CA ALA A 93 -5.88 6.51 3.32
C ALA A 93 -4.73 6.38 2.30
N GLY A 94 -5.04 6.62 1.02
CA GLY A 94 -4.03 6.62 -0.05
C GLY A 94 -4.19 5.50 -1.07
N GLU A 95 -5.35 4.84 -1.10
CA GLU A 95 -5.65 3.78 -2.07
C GLU A 95 -5.75 4.32 -3.50
N ILE A 96 -5.13 3.59 -4.41
CA ILE A 96 -5.34 3.64 -5.85
C ILE A 96 -5.72 2.24 -6.30
N HIS A 97 -6.84 2.10 -7.02
CA HIS A 97 -7.31 0.82 -7.52
C HIS A 97 -7.25 0.76 -9.04
N ILE A 98 -6.59 -0.26 -9.57
CA ILE A 98 -6.53 -0.57 -11.00
C ILE A 98 -7.71 -1.48 -11.32
N GLN A 99 -8.63 -1.03 -12.15
CA GLN A 99 -9.81 -1.79 -12.58
C GLN A 99 -9.45 -2.87 -13.59
N ASP A 100 -10.35 -3.85 -13.80
CA ASP A 100 -10.23 -4.86 -14.88
C ASP A 100 -10.06 -4.22 -16.27
N SER A 101 -10.63 -3.04 -16.47
CA SER A 101 -10.48 -2.25 -17.70
C SER A 101 -9.11 -1.60 -17.89
N GLY A 102 -8.25 -1.64 -16.86
CA GLY A 102 -6.99 -0.90 -16.81
C GLY A 102 -7.12 0.56 -16.38
N ALA A 103 -8.33 1.04 -16.07
CA ALA A 103 -8.54 2.38 -15.51
C ALA A 103 -8.01 2.45 -14.06
N TRP A 104 -7.55 3.62 -13.65
CA TRP A 104 -7.02 3.87 -12.31
C TRP A 104 -7.97 4.80 -11.56
N ASP A 105 -8.47 4.33 -10.42
CA ASP A 105 -9.37 5.08 -9.57
C ASP A 105 -8.69 5.44 -8.25
N ARG A 106 -8.79 6.70 -7.88
CA ARG A 106 -8.36 7.18 -6.57
C ARG A 106 -9.48 6.98 -5.56
N CYS A 107 -9.19 6.25 -4.50
CA CYS A 107 -10.14 5.90 -3.46
C CYS A 107 -9.91 6.78 -2.22
N PRO A 108 -10.73 7.82 -2.01
CA PRO A 108 -10.54 8.71 -0.87
C PRO A 108 -10.92 8.04 0.45
N GLY A 109 -10.19 8.40 1.50
CA GLY A 109 -10.42 7.90 2.86
C GLY A 109 -9.86 6.50 3.10
N GLN A 110 -10.28 5.91 4.21
CA GLN A 110 -9.90 4.58 4.66
C GLN A 110 -10.94 3.55 4.22
N ASP A 111 -10.51 2.36 3.73
CA ASP A 111 -11.41 1.24 3.39
C ASP A 111 -12.65 1.68 2.59
N ASN A 112 -12.47 2.39 1.50
CA ASN A 112 -13.55 2.98 0.72
C ASN A 112 -14.49 1.89 0.16
N PRO A 113 -15.81 1.94 0.45
CA PRO A 113 -16.76 0.90 0.03
C PRO A 113 -17.27 1.06 -1.41
N SER A 114 -16.77 2.02 -2.18
CA SER A 114 -17.13 2.20 -3.59
C SER A 114 -16.79 0.94 -4.40
N LYS A 115 -17.61 0.62 -5.39
CA LYS A 115 -17.32 -0.45 -6.37
C LYS A 115 -16.08 -0.17 -7.24
N LEU A 116 -15.60 1.05 -7.23
CA LEU A 116 -14.34 1.44 -7.88
C LEU A 116 -13.12 1.31 -6.96
N CYS A 117 -13.31 0.81 -5.73
CA CYS A 117 -12.27 0.65 -4.73
C CYS A 117 -12.23 -0.78 -4.25
N ILE A 118 -11.07 -1.27 -3.83
CA ILE A 118 -10.86 -2.69 -3.56
C ILE A 118 -11.84 -3.28 -2.56
N VAL A 119 -12.21 -2.55 -1.51
CA VAL A 119 -13.13 -3.05 -0.47
C VAL A 119 -14.56 -3.24 -1.00
N GLY A 120 -15.00 -2.40 -1.93
CA GLY A 120 -16.31 -2.52 -2.55
C GLY A 120 -16.34 -3.44 -3.77
N ASP A 121 -15.19 -3.58 -4.46
CA ASP A 121 -15.04 -4.43 -5.64
C ASP A 121 -14.82 -5.90 -5.27
N VAL A 122 -14.05 -6.15 -4.20
CA VAL A 122 -13.77 -7.48 -3.64
C VAL A 122 -14.28 -7.54 -2.19
N PRO A 123 -15.61 -7.65 -1.98
CA PRO A 123 -16.19 -7.62 -0.64
C PRO A 123 -15.84 -8.86 0.19
N THR A 124 -15.50 -9.97 -0.45
CA THR A 124 -15.05 -11.22 0.20
C THR A 124 -13.90 -11.84 -0.58
N VAL A 125 -13.08 -12.66 0.11
CA VAL A 125 -11.97 -13.39 -0.54
C VAL A 125 -12.43 -14.36 -1.63
N PHE A 126 -13.69 -14.81 -1.59
CA PHE A 126 -14.25 -15.71 -2.58
C PHE A 126 -14.60 -15.02 -3.91
N GLU A 127 -14.66 -13.70 -3.91
CA GLU A 127 -14.88 -12.86 -5.10
C GLU A 127 -13.57 -12.33 -5.70
N GLY A 128 -12.44 -12.63 -5.03
CA GLY A 128 -11.11 -12.24 -5.47
C GLY A 128 -10.44 -13.25 -6.38
N ASP A 129 -9.43 -12.79 -7.10
CA ASP A 129 -8.51 -13.60 -7.89
C ASP A 129 -7.07 -13.38 -7.39
N LEU A 130 -6.46 -14.45 -6.84
CA LEU A 130 -5.08 -14.37 -6.34
C LEU A 130 -4.03 -14.13 -7.42
N TRP A 131 -4.33 -14.42 -8.70
CA TRP A 131 -3.40 -14.09 -9.77
C TRP A 131 -3.24 -12.58 -9.97
N ASP A 132 -4.28 -11.81 -9.67
CA ASP A 132 -4.22 -10.36 -9.71
C ASP A 132 -3.29 -9.76 -8.64
N HIS A 133 -2.94 -10.54 -7.59
CA HIS A 133 -2.00 -10.13 -6.56
C HIS A 133 -0.58 -9.93 -7.09
N ASP A 134 -0.14 -10.82 -7.95
CA ASP A 134 1.19 -10.75 -8.55
C ASP A 134 1.24 -9.88 -9.81
N GLY A 135 0.11 -9.42 -10.30
CA GLY A 135 -0.02 -8.56 -11.46
C GLY A 135 -0.66 -9.25 -12.67
N PRO A 136 -0.47 -8.76 -13.91
CA PRO A 136 0.36 -7.59 -14.21
C PRO A 136 -0.25 -6.28 -13.67
N TYR A 137 0.60 -5.48 -13.05
CA TYR A 137 0.33 -4.07 -12.80
C TYR A 137 0.59 -3.26 -14.07
N TYR A 138 0.54 -1.94 -13.99
CA TYR A 138 0.76 -1.07 -15.15
C TYR A 138 2.09 -1.39 -15.88
N GLY A 139 2.06 -1.44 -17.22
CA GLY A 139 3.23 -1.69 -18.04
C GLY A 139 3.76 -3.14 -17.97
N ASP A 140 2.85 -4.10 -17.73
CA ASP A 140 3.16 -5.54 -17.65
C ASP A 140 4.13 -5.92 -16.50
N ILE A 141 4.19 -5.08 -15.45
CA ILE A 141 5.03 -5.36 -14.29
C ILE A 141 4.41 -6.47 -13.46
N LEU A 142 5.14 -7.57 -13.33
CA LEU A 142 4.81 -8.68 -12.44
C LEU A 142 5.62 -8.58 -11.14
N MET A 143 4.94 -8.86 -10.02
CA MET A 143 5.56 -8.93 -8.70
C MET A 143 5.95 -10.38 -8.40
N GLY A 144 7.14 -10.77 -8.78
CA GLY A 144 7.63 -12.12 -8.54
C GLY A 144 8.98 -12.35 -9.22
N CYS A 145 9.65 -13.44 -8.86
CA CYS A 145 10.86 -13.86 -9.57
C CYS A 145 10.44 -14.49 -10.90
N THR A 146 10.49 -13.74 -11.99
CA THR A 146 10.47 -14.35 -13.31
C THR A 146 11.81 -15.07 -13.51
N THR A 147 11.82 -16.40 -13.45
CA THR A 147 12.92 -17.16 -14.02
C THR A 147 12.93 -16.86 -15.52
N VAL A 148 13.81 -15.99 -15.95
CA VAL A 148 14.16 -15.87 -17.36
C VAL A 148 14.83 -17.20 -17.71
N MET A 149 14.08 -18.11 -18.35
CA MET A 149 14.65 -19.30 -18.99
C MET A 149 15.29 -18.92 -20.31
#